data_8f196520163dcbd513f510da26ab37d7
#
_entry.id   8f196520163dcbd513f510da26ab37d7
#
_cell.length_a   1.000
_cell.length_b   1.000
_cell.length_c   1.000
_cell.angle_alpha   90.00
_cell.angle_beta   90.00
_cell.angle_gamma   90.00
#
_symmetry.space_group_name_H-M   'P 1'
#
loop_
_entity.id
_entity.type
_entity.pdbx_description
1 polymer ?
#
loop_
_entity_poly.entity_id
_entity_poly.type
_entity_poly.pdbx_seq_one_letter_code
_entity_poly.pdbx_strand_id
1 'polypeptide(L)'
;REGEIVIRSGSLSEKIRITQEGRCDDGLSFRPETPDADRQLTLYFKATKTSPLYGYAGDVYVHTGVVSEGTWMYVPAEWNTNVDKCKMVRVADNIWSITLAPSIRQWFGSNETPVRQLGVVIRSADGSKKGTDGDSFVSVTDHLYKPFEPAAVRYASMPGGLQEGINLIDASTVTLVLYDKDKKGGHK
;
A
#
# COMPACT_ATOMS: atom_id res chain seq x y z
N ARG A 1 -7.29 -9.62 -7.89
CA ARG A 1 -6.98 -10.54 -9.02
C ARG A 1 -8.13 -10.50 -10.00
N GLU A 2 -7.81 -10.55 -11.27
CA GLU A 2 -8.80 -10.73 -12.33
C GLU A 2 -8.68 -12.17 -12.84
N GLY A 3 -9.82 -12.81 -13.01
CA GLY A 3 -9.93 -14.16 -13.54
C GLY A 3 -11.04 -14.23 -14.58
N GLU A 4 -10.95 -15.19 -15.47
CA GLU A 4 -11.98 -15.48 -16.47
C GLU A 4 -12.47 -16.92 -16.29
N ILE A 5 -13.77 -17.10 -16.14
CA ILE A 5 -14.41 -18.41 -16.21
C ILE A 5 -15.03 -18.54 -17.59
N VAL A 6 -14.65 -19.58 -18.31
CA VAL A 6 -15.27 -19.93 -19.61
C VAL A 6 -16.22 -21.09 -19.42
N ILE A 7 -17.51 -20.85 -19.61
CA ILE A 7 -18.54 -21.88 -19.61
C ILE A 7 -18.74 -22.34 -21.05
N ARG A 8 -18.64 -23.63 -21.30
CA ARG A 8 -18.86 -24.22 -22.63
C ARG A 8 -19.97 -25.27 -22.59
N SER A 9 -20.89 -25.20 -23.56
CA SER A 9 -21.89 -26.23 -23.80
C SER A 9 -22.07 -26.42 -25.30
N GLY A 10 -21.54 -27.52 -25.82
CA GLY A 10 -21.49 -27.76 -27.27
C GLY A 10 -20.68 -26.68 -28.00
N SER A 11 -21.28 -26.01 -28.96
CA SER A 11 -20.70 -24.91 -29.72
C SER A 11 -20.85 -23.54 -29.03
N LEU A 12 -21.59 -23.47 -27.93
CA LEU A 12 -21.80 -22.24 -27.16
C LEU A 12 -20.67 -22.05 -26.16
N SER A 13 -20.16 -20.83 -26.09
CA SER A 13 -19.13 -20.45 -25.10
C SER A 13 -19.44 -19.06 -24.56
N GLU A 14 -19.49 -18.94 -23.24
CA GLU A 14 -19.69 -17.70 -22.54
C GLU A 14 -18.54 -17.44 -21.59
N LYS A 15 -18.11 -16.17 -21.50
CA LYS A 15 -17.00 -15.74 -20.68
C LYS A 15 -17.51 -14.87 -19.54
N ILE A 16 -17.25 -15.27 -18.32
CA ILE A 16 -17.56 -14.50 -17.12
C ILE A 16 -16.26 -13.96 -16.57
N ARG A 17 -16.12 -12.64 -16.53
CA ARG A 17 -15.00 -11.99 -15.86
C ARG A 17 -15.26 -11.92 -14.37
N ILE A 18 -14.34 -12.44 -13.58
CA ILE A 18 -14.36 -12.34 -12.12
C ILE A 18 -13.30 -11.34 -11.70
N THR A 19 -13.71 -10.34 -10.92
CA THR A 19 -12.81 -9.37 -10.31
C THR A 19 -12.83 -9.58 -8.80
N GLN A 20 -11.69 -9.82 -8.20
CA GLN A 20 -11.55 -9.93 -6.75
C GLN A 20 -11.12 -8.58 -6.19
N GLU A 21 -11.73 -8.17 -5.08
CA GLU A 21 -11.37 -6.95 -4.35
C GLU A 21 -10.29 -7.27 -3.31
N GLY A 22 -9.36 -6.34 -3.14
CA GLY A 22 -8.52 -6.31 -1.96
C GLY A 22 -9.34 -5.90 -0.74
N ARG A 23 -9.05 -6.46 0.43
CA ARG A 23 -9.76 -6.18 1.68
C ARG A 23 -8.79 -5.90 2.82
N CYS A 24 -9.20 -4.97 3.68
CA CYS A 24 -8.72 -4.83 5.05
C CYS A 24 -9.82 -5.28 6.02
N ASP A 25 -9.46 -5.67 7.23
CA ASP A 25 -10.40 -6.30 8.20
C ASP A 25 -11.45 -5.34 8.77
N ASP A 26 -11.30 -4.04 8.57
CA ASP A 26 -12.09 -2.96 9.18
C ASP A 26 -13.19 -2.38 8.28
N GLY A 27 -13.60 -3.10 7.23
CA GLY A 27 -14.63 -2.67 6.29
C GLY A 27 -14.10 -1.87 5.11
N LEU A 28 -12.79 -1.64 5.03
CA LEU A 28 -12.13 -1.07 3.86
C LEU A 28 -11.90 -2.16 2.81
N SER A 29 -12.22 -1.87 1.57
CA SER A 29 -11.88 -2.69 0.41
C SER A 29 -11.43 -1.82 -0.75
N PHE A 30 -10.77 -2.41 -1.74
CA PHE A 30 -10.20 -1.63 -2.83
C PHE A 30 -10.11 -2.43 -4.13
N ARG A 31 -10.10 -1.69 -5.24
CA ARG A 31 -9.92 -2.22 -6.61
C ARG A 31 -8.88 -1.40 -7.37
N PRO A 32 -7.91 -2.03 -8.04
CA PRO A 32 -7.70 -3.49 -8.12
C PRO A 32 -7.21 -4.10 -6.80
N GLU A 33 -7.26 -5.42 -6.66
CA GLU A 33 -6.76 -6.17 -5.48
C GLU A 33 -5.24 -5.99 -5.28
N THR A 34 -4.53 -5.82 -6.37
CA THR A 34 -3.09 -5.47 -6.40
C THR A 34 -2.95 -4.05 -6.93
N PRO A 35 -2.95 -3.05 -6.03
CA PRO A 35 -2.75 -1.66 -6.44
C PRO A 35 -1.37 -1.45 -7.05
N ASP A 36 -1.31 -0.56 -8.03
CA ASP A 36 -0.09 -0.16 -8.72
C ASP A 36 0.00 1.37 -8.67
N ALA A 37 1.16 1.90 -8.31
CA ALA A 37 1.39 3.33 -8.12
C ALA A 37 1.04 4.17 -9.37
N ASP A 38 1.20 3.61 -10.56
CA ASP A 38 0.96 4.29 -11.83
C ASP A 38 -0.43 4.04 -12.42
N ARG A 39 -1.30 3.40 -11.64
CA ARG A 39 -2.69 3.15 -12.00
C ARG A 39 -3.65 3.75 -10.99
N GLN A 40 -4.89 3.93 -11.41
CA GLN A 40 -5.95 4.37 -10.50
C GLN A 40 -6.29 3.30 -9.48
N LEU A 41 -6.69 3.75 -8.30
CA LEU A 41 -7.17 2.91 -7.20
C LEU A 41 -8.51 3.44 -6.73
N THR A 42 -9.52 2.58 -6.60
CA THR A 42 -10.77 2.92 -5.93
C THR A 42 -10.81 2.27 -4.57
N LEU A 43 -10.98 3.08 -3.54
CA LEU A 43 -11.21 2.64 -2.17
C LEU A 43 -12.71 2.62 -1.92
N TYR A 44 -13.19 1.60 -1.22
CA TYR A 44 -14.56 1.46 -0.73
C TYR A 44 -14.53 1.26 0.78
N PHE A 45 -15.38 1.96 1.47
CA PHE A 45 -15.60 1.75 2.89
C PHE A 45 -17.05 1.35 3.14
N LYS A 46 -17.25 0.22 3.79
CA LYS A 46 -18.56 -0.29 4.24
C LYS A 46 -18.60 -0.24 5.76
N ALA A 47 -19.36 0.72 6.30
CA ALA A 47 -19.56 0.80 7.75
C ALA A 47 -20.33 -0.44 8.24
N THR A 48 -19.73 -1.17 9.17
CA THR A 48 -20.39 -2.24 9.91
C THR A 48 -21.30 -1.66 10.99
N LYS A 49 -22.18 -2.47 11.57
CA LYS A 49 -23.08 -2.01 12.65
C LYS A 49 -22.34 -1.48 13.89
N THR A 50 -21.09 -1.86 14.06
CA THR A 50 -20.22 -1.41 15.15
C THR A 50 -19.45 -0.14 14.83
N SER A 51 -19.39 0.26 13.56
CA SER A 51 -18.68 1.46 13.12
C SER A 51 -19.42 2.73 13.56
N PRO A 52 -18.73 3.75 14.08
CA PRO A 52 -19.32 5.06 14.39
C PRO A 52 -19.93 5.77 13.18
N LEU A 53 -19.59 5.35 11.96
CA LEU A 53 -20.16 5.86 10.70
C LEU A 53 -21.38 5.06 10.22
N TYR A 54 -21.81 4.02 10.93
CA TYR A 54 -23.04 3.32 10.57
C TYR A 54 -24.25 4.23 10.73
N GLY A 55 -25.08 4.35 9.68
CA GLY A 55 -26.22 5.25 9.66
C GLY A 55 -25.87 6.75 9.60
N TYR A 56 -24.59 7.09 9.47
CA TYR A 56 -24.16 8.50 9.40
C TYR A 56 -24.62 9.14 8.09
N ALA A 57 -25.33 10.26 8.20
CA ALA A 57 -25.91 10.98 7.04
C ALA A 57 -25.03 12.10 6.50
N GLY A 58 -23.99 12.50 7.23
CA GLY A 58 -23.10 13.60 6.84
C GLY A 58 -22.02 13.19 5.86
N ASP A 59 -21.20 14.15 5.48
CA ASP A 59 -20.08 13.94 4.57
C ASP A 59 -18.97 13.11 5.23
N VAL A 60 -18.42 12.21 4.44
CA VAL A 60 -17.33 11.31 4.85
C VAL A 60 -16.09 11.61 4.00
N TYR A 61 -14.94 11.60 4.64
CA TYR A 61 -13.65 11.91 4.03
C TYR A 61 -12.66 10.79 4.29
N VAL A 62 -11.76 10.60 3.35
CA VAL A 62 -10.56 9.81 3.57
C VAL A 62 -9.42 10.72 4.05
N HIS A 63 -8.81 10.38 5.18
CA HIS A 63 -7.49 10.89 5.56
C HIS A 63 -6.47 9.86 5.14
N THR A 64 -5.57 10.22 4.23
CA THR A 64 -4.68 9.26 3.59
C THR A 64 -3.34 9.90 3.22
N GLY A 65 -2.31 9.09 3.15
CA GLY A 65 -0.97 9.49 2.76
C GLY A 65 -0.15 8.30 2.27
N VAL A 66 0.97 8.59 1.65
CA VAL A 66 1.99 7.58 1.33
C VAL A 66 2.76 7.28 2.60
N VAL A 67 2.92 5.99 2.92
CA VAL A 67 3.68 5.56 4.10
C VAL A 67 5.04 5.05 3.68
N SER A 68 6.08 5.65 4.24
CA SER A 68 7.47 5.23 4.08
C SER A 68 8.13 5.20 5.46
N GLU A 69 8.70 4.06 5.81
CA GLU A 69 9.38 3.85 7.10
C GLU A 69 8.54 4.31 8.32
N GLY A 70 7.23 4.03 8.28
CA GLY A 70 6.30 4.41 9.33
C GLY A 70 5.86 5.88 9.34
N THR A 71 6.38 6.70 8.43
CA THR A 71 6.04 8.12 8.31
C THR A 71 5.03 8.35 7.19
N TRP A 72 4.01 9.15 7.47
CA TRP A 72 3.02 9.58 6.48
C TRP A 72 3.54 10.79 5.71
N MET A 73 3.57 10.68 4.39
CA MET A 73 4.00 11.74 3.48
C MET A 73 2.90 12.04 2.45
N TYR A 74 2.98 13.20 1.82
CA TYR A 74 2.03 13.62 0.77
C TYR A 74 0.57 13.60 1.23
N VAL A 75 0.33 13.81 2.52
CA VAL A 75 -1.03 13.88 3.08
C VAL A 75 -1.73 15.12 2.50
N PRO A 76 -2.87 14.96 1.77
CA PRO A 76 -3.49 16.09 1.06
C PRO A 76 -4.07 17.16 1.97
N ALA A 77 -4.44 16.80 3.19
CA ALA A 77 -5.03 17.72 4.18
C ALA A 77 -4.77 17.26 5.60
N GLU A 78 -4.65 18.20 6.51
CA GLU A 78 -4.60 17.94 7.94
C GLU A 78 -5.89 17.29 8.44
N TRP A 79 -5.81 16.62 9.61
CA TRP A 79 -6.93 15.85 10.16
C TRP A 79 -8.26 16.62 10.20
N ASN A 80 -8.22 17.87 10.60
CA ASN A 80 -9.42 18.70 10.77
C ASN A 80 -9.77 19.54 9.52
N THR A 81 -9.09 19.31 8.41
CA THR A 81 -9.28 20.08 7.18
C THR A 81 -9.99 19.22 6.14
N ASN A 82 -11.11 19.73 5.63
CA ASN A 82 -11.85 19.09 4.56
C ASN A 82 -11.46 19.68 3.21
N VAL A 83 -11.02 18.83 2.30
CA VAL A 83 -10.73 19.17 0.90
C VAL A 83 -11.56 18.27 -0.01
N ASP A 84 -12.07 18.81 -1.09
CA ASP A 84 -12.94 18.08 -2.02
C ASP A 84 -12.26 16.82 -2.59
N LYS A 85 -10.96 16.92 -2.79
CA LYS A 85 -10.13 15.79 -3.24
C LYS A 85 -10.23 14.54 -2.36
N CYS A 86 -10.48 14.73 -1.05
CA CYS A 86 -10.55 13.64 -0.07
C CYS A 86 -12.00 13.27 0.29
N LYS A 87 -12.99 13.97 -0.29
CA LYS A 87 -14.41 13.70 -0.03
C LYS A 87 -14.81 12.39 -0.69
N MET A 88 -15.40 11.50 0.08
CA MET A 88 -15.93 10.23 -0.44
C MET A 88 -17.36 10.40 -0.94
N VAL A 89 -17.69 9.66 -1.98
CA VAL A 89 -19.05 9.60 -2.53
C VAL A 89 -19.80 8.44 -1.89
N ARG A 90 -21.01 8.72 -1.39
CA ARG A 90 -21.91 7.67 -0.90
C ARG A 90 -22.48 6.93 -2.09
N VAL A 91 -22.16 5.64 -2.21
CA VAL A 91 -22.57 4.78 -3.35
C VAL A 91 -23.73 3.84 -3.00
N ALA A 92 -23.94 3.58 -1.70
CA ALA A 92 -25.06 2.83 -1.16
C ALA A 92 -25.23 3.14 0.33
N ASP A 93 -26.22 2.55 0.97
CA ASP A 93 -26.41 2.66 2.41
C ASP A 93 -25.19 2.13 3.16
N ASN A 94 -24.58 3.02 3.98
CA ASN A 94 -23.39 2.73 4.75
C ASN A 94 -22.15 2.35 3.90
N ILE A 95 -22.15 2.72 2.60
CA ILE A 95 -21.02 2.45 1.71
C ILE A 95 -20.61 3.75 1.02
N TRP A 96 -19.32 4.06 1.11
CA TRP A 96 -18.68 5.20 0.45
C TRP A 96 -17.52 4.73 -0.41
N SER A 97 -17.21 5.50 -1.44
CA SER A 97 -16.06 5.25 -2.31
C SER A 97 -15.32 6.52 -2.66
N ILE A 98 -14.06 6.36 -2.99
CA ILE A 98 -13.21 7.39 -3.57
C ILE A 98 -12.25 6.77 -4.57
N THR A 99 -12.03 7.44 -5.70
CA THR A 99 -11.09 7.00 -6.71
C THR A 99 -9.87 7.92 -6.75
N LEU A 100 -8.71 7.35 -6.53
CA LEU A 100 -7.41 8.01 -6.67
C LEU A 100 -7.01 7.96 -8.14
N ALA A 101 -7.36 8.99 -8.89
CA ALA A 101 -7.17 9.07 -10.35
C ALA A 101 -6.35 10.31 -10.75
N PRO A 102 -5.66 10.31 -11.90
CA PRO A 102 -5.60 9.21 -12.88
C PRO A 102 -4.70 8.05 -12.46
N SER A 103 -3.82 8.23 -11.47
CA SER A 103 -3.02 7.20 -10.81
C SER A 103 -2.80 7.56 -9.35
N ILE A 104 -2.42 6.58 -8.52
CA ILE A 104 -2.06 6.81 -7.11
C ILE A 104 -0.95 7.87 -7.04
N ARG A 105 0.13 7.69 -7.79
CA ARG A 105 1.28 8.59 -7.82
C ARG A 105 0.89 10.03 -8.12
N GLN A 106 0.12 10.25 -9.18
CA GLN A 106 -0.31 11.59 -9.57
C GLN A 106 -1.31 12.19 -8.58
N TRP A 107 -2.18 11.36 -8.02
CA TRP A 107 -3.15 11.80 -7.02
C TRP A 107 -2.45 12.35 -5.77
N PHE A 108 -1.37 11.72 -5.30
CA PHE A 108 -0.58 12.23 -4.17
C PHE A 108 0.46 13.29 -4.57
N GLY A 109 0.83 13.38 -5.84
CA GLY A 109 1.93 14.24 -6.30
C GLY A 109 3.32 13.70 -5.93
N SER A 110 3.44 12.38 -5.76
CA SER A 110 4.66 11.70 -5.34
C SER A 110 5.55 11.28 -6.51
N ASN A 111 5.78 12.19 -7.46
CA ASN A 111 6.35 11.89 -8.79
C ASN A 111 7.64 11.04 -8.78
N GLU A 112 8.53 11.27 -7.83
CA GLU A 112 9.85 10.62 -7.76
C GLU A 112 10.03 9.73 -6.52
N THR A 113 9.05 9.74 -5.62
CA THR A 113 9.09 8.95 -4.39
C THR A 113 8.38 7.62 -4.60
N PRO A 114 9.00 6.48 -4.27
CA PRO A 114 8.32 5.19 -4.32
C PRO A 114 7.09 5.15 -3.42
N VAL A 115 5.97 4.69 -3.98
CA VAL A 115 4.69 4.50 -3.27
C VAL A 115 4.48 3.02 -2.98
N ARG A 116 4.89 2.57 -1.81
CA ARG A 116 4.78 1.15 -1.44
C ARG A 116 3.57 0.83 -0.58
N GLN A 117 3.09 1.81 0.14
CA GLN A 117 1.99 1.64 1.08
C GLN A 117 1.21 2.94 1.21
N LEU A 118 -0.09 2.84 1.30
CA LEU A 118 -0.97 3.94 1.66
C LEU A 118 -1.49 3.72 3.08
N GLY A 119 -1.43 4.75 3.91
CA GLY A 119 -2.19 4.83 5.13
C GLY A 119 -3.58 5.40 4.83
N VAL A 120 -4.61 4.83 5.41
CA VAL A 120 -6.00 5.18 5.14
C VAL A 120 -6.79 5.21 6.44
N VAL A 121 -7.41 6.33 6.74
CA VAL A 121 -8.40 6.47 7.81
C VAL A 121 -9.67 7.11 7.24
N ILE A 122 -10.81 6.49 7.49
CA ILE A 122 -12.09 7.04 7.08
C ILE A 122 -12.67 7.84 8.24
N ARG A 123 -13.15 9.06 7.99
CA ARG A 123 -13.65 9.94 9.04
C ARG A 123 -14.87 10.75 8.63
N SER A 124 -15.64 11.22 9.62
CA SER A 124 -16.66 12.26 9.43
C SER A 124 -16.03 13.61 9.10
N ALA A 125 -16.81 14.52 8.57
CA ALA A 125 -16.36 15.88 8.21
C ALA A 125 -15.77 16.64 9.40
N ASP A 126 -16.32 16.47 10.58
CA ASP A 126 -15.84 17.09 11.83
C ASP A 126 -14.68 16.33 12.51
N GLY A 127 -14.27 15.19 11.93
CA GLY A 127 -13.21 14.36 12.49
C GLY A 127 -13.57 13.60 13.77
N SER A 128 -14.81 13.74 14.28
CA SER A 128 -15.23 13.14 15.56
C SER A 128 -15.50 11.64 15.47
N LYS A 129 -15.82 11.14 14.27
CA LYS A 129 -16.11 9.73 14.01
C LYS A 129 -15.06 9.15 13.06
N LYS A 130 -14.47 8.02 13.47
CA LYS A 130 -13.62 7.21 12.60
C LYS A 130 -14.40 6.01 12.10
N GLY A 131 -14.25 5.69 10.82
CA GLY A 131 -14.85 4.51 10.21
C GLY A 131 -14.06 3.24 10.48
N THR A 132 -12.75 3.39 10.56
CA THR A 132 -11.79 2.33 10.85
C THR A 132 -11.32 2.41 12.30
N ASP A 133 -10.98 1.28 12.90
CA ASP A 133 -10.61 1.20 14.33
C ASP A 133 -9.14 1.62 14.58
N GLY A 134 -8.47 2.07 13.52
CA GLY A 134 -7.09 2.54 13.51
C GLY A 134 -6.69 2.98 12.13
N ASP A 135 -5.40 2.98 11.87
CA ASP A 135 -4.85 3.21 10.54
C ASP A 135 -4.90 1.91 9.74
N SER A 136 -5.59 1.94 8.61
CA SER A 136 -5.57 0.83 7.65
C SER A 136 -4.46 1.04 6.64
N PHE A 137 -3.82 -0.04 6.20
CA PHE A 137 -2.71 0.03 5.28
C PHE A 137 -2.98 -0.76 4.01
N VAL A 138 -2.76 -0.12 2.87
CA VAL A 138 -2.92 -0.72 1.54
C VAL A 138 -1.55 -0.83 0.88
N SER A 139 -1.10 -2.05 0.62
CA SER A 139 0.15 -2.29 -0.10
C SER A 139 0.02 -1.92 -1.57
N VAL A 140 1.04 -1.29 -2.12
CA VAL A 140 1.09 -0.81 -3.51
C VAL A 140 2.34 -1.35 -4.17
N THR A 141 2.22 -1.86 -5.39
CA THR A 141 3.36 -2.15 -6.26
C THR A 141 3.84 -0.87 -6.92
N ASP A 142 5.16 -0.72 -7.03
CA ASP A 142 5.76 0.49 -7.60
C ASP A 142 7.05 0.15 -8.35
N HIS A 143 7.13 0.52 -9.62
CA HIS A 143 8.32 0.31 -10.44
C HIS A 143 9.52 1.16 -10.03
N LEU A 144 9.29 2.29 -9.33
CA LEU A 144 10.37 3.11 -8.77
C LEU A 144 11.02 2.44 -7.56
N TYR A 145 10.30 1.53 -6.90
CA TYR A 145 10.86 0.77 -5.80
C TYR A 145 11.72 -0.35 -6.37
N LYS A 146 13.02 -0.20 -6.19
CA LYS A 146 13.97 -1.28 -6.42
C LYS A 146 14.28 -1.90 -5.06
N PRO A 147 13.76 -3.11 -4.77
CA PRO A 147 14.21 -3.82 -3.58
C PRO A 147 15.74 -3.91 -3.65
N PHE A 148 16.38 -3.75 -2.52
CA PHE A 148 17.80 -4.04 -2.42
C PHE A 148 17.94 -5.54 -2.75
N GLU A 149 18.25 -5.84 -4.00
CA GLU A 149 18.80 -7.14 -4.33
C GLU A 149 20.25 -7.07 -3.83
N PRO A 150 20.63 -7.90 -2.85
CA PRO A 150 22.02 -8.04 -2.55
C PRO A 150 22.65 -8.48 -3.87
N ALA A 151 23.38 -7.56 -4.51
CA ALA A 151 24.23 -7.96 -5.60
C ALA A 151 24.97 -9.18 -5.06
N ALA A 152 24.96 -10.29 -5.80
CA ALA A 152 25.80 -11.42 -5.45
C ALA A 152 27.21 -10.86 -5.42
N VAL A 153 27.65 -10.47 -4.23
CA VAL A 153 28.99 -9.92 -4.04
C VAL A 153 29.88 -11.10 -4.36
N ARG A 154 30.27 -11.17 -5.63
CA ARG A 154 31.32 -12.07 -6.05
C ARG A 154 32.61 -11.51 -5.46
N TYR A 155 32.97 -12.02 -4.34
CA TYR A 155 34.27 -11.79 -3.81
C TYR A 155 35.27 -12.47 -4.74
N ALA A 156 35.77 -11.71 -5.71
CA ALA A 156 37.04 -12.05 -6.29
C ALA A 156 38.05 -12.04 -5.12
N SER A 157 38.89 -13.07 -5.02
CA SER A 157 39.93 -13.13 -4.01
C SER A 157 40.61 -11.78 -3.85
N MET A 158 40.31 -11.10 -2.73
CA MET A 158 41.00 -9.84 -2.45
C MET A 158 42.43 -10.12 -2.14
N PRO A 159 43.37 -9.36 -2.72
CA PRO A 159 44.76 -9.43 -2.32
C PRO A 159 44.85 -9.13 -0.83
N GLY A 160 45.39 -10.06 -0.03
CA GLY A 160 45.50 -9.90 1.41
C GLY A 160 44.73 -10.88 2.27
N GLY A 161 43.94 -11.76 1.64
CA GLY A 161 43.31 -12.90 2.35
C GLY A 161 42.18 -12.54 3.28
N LEU A 162 41.34 -11.59 2.92
CA LEU A 162 40.06 -11.34 3.57
C LEU A 162 39.14 -12.56 3.38
N GLN A 163 38.69 -13.13 4.47
CA GLN A 163 37.63 -14.14 4.46
C GLN A 163 36.30 -13.51 4.85
N GLU A 164 35.28 -13.91 4.18
CA GLU A 164 33.98 -13.29 4.23
C GLU A 164 32.90 -14.23 4.70
N GLY A 165 31.98 -13.67 5.47
CA GLY A 165 30.69 -14.25 5.68
C GLY A 165 29.63 -13.16 5.52
N ILE A 166 28.72 -13.32 4.56
CA ILE A 166 27.50 -12.53 4.53
C ILE A 166 26.42 -13.42 5.17
N ASN A 167 25.95 -12.97 6.32
CA ASN A 167 24.75 -13.54 6.91
C ASN A 167 23.59 -12.59 6.61
N LEU A 168 22.71 -12.99 5.70
CA LEU A 168 21.40 -12.37 5.53
C LEU A 168 20.55 -12.83 6.70
N ILE A 169 20.37 -11.95 7.69
CA ILE A 169 19.56 -12.24 8.88
C ILE A 169 18.08 -12.02 8.56
N ASP A 170 17.77 -11.05 7.72
CA ASP A 170 16.47 -10.84 7.10
C ASP A 170 16.61 -10.05 5.78
N ALA A 171 15.52 -9.94 5.01
CA ALA A 171 15.53 -9.21 3.73
C ALA A 171 15.71 -7.69 3.89
N SER A 172 15.62 -7.15 5.10
CA SER A 172 15.69 -5.72 5.41
C SER A 172 17.00 -5.29 6.03
N THR A 173 17.80 -6.25 6.53
CA THR A 173 19.04 -5.93 7.24
C THR A 173 20.22 -6.71 6.66
N VAL A 174 21.19 -6.01 6.11
CA VAL A 174 22.46 -6.58 5.67
C VAL A 174 23.55 -6.15 6.64
N THR A 175 24.09 -7.09 7.39
CA THR A 175 25.26 -6.84 8.22
C THR A 175 26.52 -7.27 7.47
N LEU A 176 27.32 -6.31 7.04
CA LEU A 176 28.61 -6.55 6.44
C LEU A 176 29.67 -6.59 7.54
N VAL A 177 30.25 -7.76 7.76
CA VAL A 177 31.37 -7.92 8.69
C VAL A 177 32.62 -8.15 7.86
N LEU A 178 33.53 -7.17 7.89
CA LEU A 178 34.84 -7.26 7.25
C LEU A 178 35.86 -7.71 8.29
N TYR A 179 36.54 -8.80 8.02
CA TYR A 179 37.62 -9.31 8.84
C TYR A 179 38.96 -9.07 8.11
N ASP A 180 39.85 -8.36 8.75
CA ASP A 180 41.25 -8.30 8.30
C ASP A 180 41.97 -9.51 8.89
N LYS A 181 42.47 -10.36 8.03
CA LYS A 181 43.16 -11.60 8.41
C LYS A 181 44.40 -11.37 9.24
N ASP A 182 45.04 -10.23 9.07
CA ASP A 182 46.29 -9.86 9.74
C ASP A 182 46.06 -9.10 11.04
N LYS A 183 44.81 -8.72 11.34
CA LYS A 183 44.45 -8.05 12.59
C LYS A 183 43.51 -8.93 13.42
N LYS A 184 43.98 -9.35 14.58
CA LYS A 184 43.14 -10.00 15.59
C LYS A 184 42.15 -8.98 16.13
N GLY A 185 41.03 -8.84 15.47
CA GLY A 185 39.91 -7.98 15.89
C GLY A 185 39.07 -7.56 14.69
N GLY A 186 37.79 -7.92 14.68
CA GLY A 186 36.85 -7.44 13.67
C GLY A 186 36.53 -5.96 13.89
N HIS A 187 36.54 -5.18 12.84
CA HIS A 187 35.94 -3.87 12.85
C HIS A 187 34.44 -4.01 12.51
N LYS A 188 33.61 -3.54 13.41
CA LYS A 188 32.15 -3.37 13.17
C LYS A 188 31.92 -2.09 12.40
#